data_deb331bf08edfc78efbd47d02a8cdec4
#
_entry.id   deb331bf08edfc78efbd47d02a8cdec4
#
_cell.length_a   1.000
_cell.length_b   1.000
_cell.length_c   1.000
_cell.angle_alpha   90.00
_cell.angle_beta   90.00
_cell.angle_gamma   90.00
#
_symmetry.space_group_name_H-M   'P 1'
#
loop_
_entity.id
_entity.type
_entity.pdbx_description
1 polymer ?
#
loop_
_entity_poly.entity_id
_entity_poly.type
_entity_poly.pdbx_seq_one_letter_code
_entity_poly.pdbx_strand_id
1 'polypeptide(L)'
;MRQKERRRRIGKIIEVRCSEKGVNVGEVRMGSRRGQIPEVRAEIVEKLVKELGAPLAEVARAVGVSTSAVSKILGRRQSNST
;
A
#
# COMPACT_ATOMS: atom_id res chain seq x y z
N MET A 1 4.55 11.50 -14.79
CA MET A 1 4.56 12.00 -13.40
C MET A 1 5.97 11.96 -12.84
N ARG A 2 6.41 13.05 -12.23
CA ARG A 2 7.74 13.11 -11.65
C ARG A 2 7.80 12.28 -10.36
N GLN A 3 8.98 11.75 -10.07
CA GLN A 3 9.16 10.90 -8.89
C GLN A 3 8.77 11.60 -7.58
N LYS A 4 9.08 12.87 -7.45
CA LYS A 4 8.70 13.66 -6.26
C LYS A 4 7.20 13.72 -6.07
N GLU A 5 6.47 13.99 -7.16
CA GLU A 5 5.01 14.06 -7.11
C GLU A 5 4.42 12.71 -6.76
N ARG A 6 4.98 11.64 -7.33
CA ARG A 6 4.51 10.29 -7.06
C ARG A 6 4.67 9.95 -5.59
N ARG A 7 5.83 10.28 -5.01
CA ARG A 7 6.07 10.04 -3.58
C ARG A 7 5.09 10.79 -2.71
N ARG A 8 4.80 12.02 -3.05
CA ARG A 8 3.85 12.85 -2.32
C ARG A 8 2.45 12.25 -2.37
N ARG A 9 2.03 11.79 -3.54
CA ARG A 9 0.72 11.17 -3.69
C ARG A 9 0.64 9.84 -2.98
N ILE A 10 1.72 9.07 -3.00
CA ILE A 10 1.78 7.81 -2.25
C ILE A 10 1.55 8.07 -0.76
N GLY A 11 2.27 9.05 -0.21
CA GLY A 11 2.12 9.42 1.19
C GLY A 11 0.70 9.86 1.52
N LYS A 12 0.11 10.65 0.65
CA LYS A 12 -1.25 11.14 0.84
C LYS A 12 -2.27 10.01 0.86
N ILE A 13 -2.14 9.08 -0.09
CA ILE A 13 -3.05 7.94 -0.17
C ILE A 13 -2.96 7.10 1.09
N ILE A 14 -1.73 6.86 1.58
CA ILE A 14 -1.52 6.09 2.81
C ILE A 14 -2.19 6.79 3.99
N GLU A 15 -1.96 8.08 4.14
CA GLU A 15 -2.52 8.86 5.25
C GLU A 15 -4.04 8.87 5.22
N VAL A 16 -4.63 9.12 4.07
CA VAL A 16 -6.08 9.17 3.92
C VAL A 16 -6.71 7.82 4.25
N ARG A 17 -6.16 6.74 3.69
CA ARG A 17 -6.72 5.42 3.92
C ARG A 17 -6.60 4.99 5.38
N CYS A 18 -5.45 5.28 6.00
CA CYS A 18 -5.24 4.95 7.41
C CYS A 18 -6.21 5.73 8.30
N SER A 19 -6.42 6.99 7.97
CA SER A 19 -7.37 7.83 8.71
C SER A 19 -8.79 7.27 8.62
N GLU A 20 -9.19 6.86 7.42
CA GLU A 20 -10.53 6.30 7.19
C GLU A 20 -10.75 5.00 7.95
N LYS A 21 -9.70 4.20 8.09
CA LYS A 21 -9.78 2.90 8.77
C LYS A 21 -9.41 2.96 10.24
N GLY A 22 -8.98 4.11 10.73
CA GLY A 22 -8.59 4.28 12.12
C GLY A 22 -7.33 3.53 12.50
N VAL A 23 -6.38 3.36 11.55
CA VAL A 23 -5.12 2.68 11.82
C VAL A 23 -3.97 3.68 11.76
N ASN A 24 -2.87 3.30 12.42
CA ASN A 24 -1.68 4.14 12.52
C ASN A 24 -0.83 4.02 11.26
N VAL A 25 -0.50 5.16 10.64
CA VAL A 25 0.35 5.19 9.44
C VAL A 25 1.70 4.53 9.72
N GLY A 26 2.28 4.80 10.88
CA GLY A 26 3.57 4.23 11.26
C GLY A 26 3.55 2.71 11.25
N GLU A 27 2.48 2.10 11.73
CA GLU A 27 2.37 0.64 11.74
C GLU A 27 2.30 0.06 10.33
N VAL A 28 1.60 0.74 9.43
CA VAL A 28 1.56 0.31 8.03
C VAL A 28 2.96 0.36 7.44
N ARG A 29 3.67 1.47 7.64
CA ARG A 29 5.03 1.67 7.09
C ARG A 29 6.06 0.73 7.69
N MET A 30 5.84 0.28 8.91
CA MET A 30 6.74 -0.66 9.60
C MET A 30 6.49 -2.11 9.24
N GLY A 31 5.49 -2.39 8.43
CA GLY A 31 5.16 -3.75 8.06
C GLY A 31 4.43 -4.54 9.14
N SER A 32 3.76 -3.83 10.05
CA SER A 32 3.01 -4.48 11.12
C SER A 32 1.94 -5.41 10.56
N ARG A 33 1.70 -6.52 11.25
CA ARG A 33 0.67 -7.50 10.89
C ARG A 33 -0.45 -7.57 11.93
N ARG A 34 -0.54 -6.58 12.79
CA ARG A 34 -1.52 -6.57 13.88
C ARG A 34 -2.88 -6.15 13.39
N GLY A 35 -3.94 -6.80 13.93
CA GLY A 35 -5.31 -6.44 13.67
C GLY A 35 -5.64 -6.34 12.18
N GLN A 36 -6.20 -5.22 11.78
CA GLN A 36 -6.60 -4.99 10.40
C GLN A 36 -5.51 -4.33 9.54
N ILE A 37 -4.31 -4.14 10.08
CA ILE A 37 -3.21 -3.52 9.34
C ILE A 37 -2.90 -4.23 8.02
N PRO A 38 -2.79 -5.58 7.99
CA PRO A 38 -2.53 -6.26 6.71
C PRO A 38 -3.61 -6.00 5.66
N GLU A 39 -4.86 -5.93 6.08
CA GLU A 39 -5.98 -5.68 5.18
C GLU A 39 -5.92 -4.26 4.62
N VAL A 40 -5.67 -3.29 5.48
CA VAL A 40 -5.53 -1.89 5.08
C VAL A 40 -4.34 -1.73 4.14
N ARG A 41 -3.22 -2.40 4.44
CA ARG A 41 -2.04 -2.38 3.58
C ARG A 41 -2.37 -2.93 2.19
N ALA A 42 -3.12 -4.02 2.12
CA ALA A 42 -3.49 -4.62 0.85
C ALA A 42 -4.32 -3.65 0.00
N GLU A 43 -5.25 -2.94 0.62
CA GLU A 43 -6.05 -1.93 -0.06
C GLU A 43 -5.18 -0.80 -0.60
N ILE A 44 -4.24 -0.33 0.22
CA ILE A 44 -3.31 0.73 -0.16
C ILE A 44 -2.45 0.29 -1.33
N VAL A 45 -1.89 -0.92 -1.26
CA VAL A 45 -1.04 -1.48 -2.33
C VAL A 45 -1.81 -1.50 -3.65
N GLU A 46 -3.03 -2.01 -3.62
CA GLU A 46 -3.85 -2.07 -4.82
C GLU A 46 -4.09 -0.69 -5.41
N LYS A 47 -4.42 0.27 -4.55
CA LYS A 47 -4.69 1.63 -4.98
C LYS A 47 -3.45 2.29 -5.59
N LEU A 48 -2.29 2.11 -4.96
CA LEU A 48 -1.04 2.69 -5.45
C LEU A 48 -0.65 2.14 -6.81
N VAL A 49 -0.85 0.85 -7.02
CA VAL A 49 -0.49 0.21 -8.28
C VAL A 49 -1.51 0.52 -9.38
N LYS A 50 -2.79 0.38 -9.09
CA LYS A 50 -3.83 0.53 -10.11
C LYS A 50 -4.16 1.98 -10.44
N GLU A 51 -4.25 2.84 -9.45
CA GLU A 51 -4.64 4.24 -9.69
C GLU A 51 -3.44 5.13 -9.98
N LEU A 52 -2.34 4.92 -9.28
CA LEU A 52 -1.16 5.76 -9.41
C LEU A 52 -0.13 5.21 -10.38
N GLY A 53 -0.18 3.90 -10.64
CA GLY A 53 0.80 3.25 -11.51
C GLY A 53 2.20 3.22 -10.91
N ALA A 54 2.29 3.20 -9.59
CA ALA A 54 3.59 3.21 -8.92
C ALA A 54 4.34 1.89 -9.13
N PRO A 55 5.67 1.94 -9.31
CA PRO A 55 6.48 0.72 -9.42
C PRO A 55 6.38 -0.10 -8.13
N LEU A 56 6.42 -1.43 -8.27
CA LEU A 56 6.29 -2.32 -7.11
C LEU A 56 7.34 -2.06 -6.04
N ALA A 57 8.57 -1.75 -6.45
CA ALA A 57 9.65 -1.45 -5.51
C ALA A 57 9.33 -0.22 -4.66
N GLU A 58 8.73 0.78 -5.27
CA GLU A 58 8.35 2.00 -4.56
C GLU A 58 7.21 1.75 -3.58
N VAL A 59 6.22 0.98 -4.04
CA VAL A 59 5.09 0.60 -3.20
C VAL A 59 5.57 -0.19 -1.99
N ALA A 60 6.46 -1.16 -2.22
CA ALA A 60 7.01 -2.00 -1.16
C ALA A 60 7.69 -1.15 -0.09
N ARG A 61 8.49 -0.19 -0.52
CA ARG A 61 9.19 0.72 0.39
C ARG A 61 8.22 1.55 1.21
N ALA A 62 7.16 2.02 0.55
CA ALA A 62 6.18 2.90 1.20
C ALA A 62 5.36 2.17 2.27
N VAL A 63 5.07 0.88 2.07
CA VAL A 63 4.22 0.13 3.01
C VAL A 63 5.01 -0.87 3.86
N GLY A 64 6.34 -0.77 3.84
CA GLY A 64 7.19 -1.54 4.76
C GLY A 64 7.25 -3.04 4.52
N VAL A 65 7.12 -3.48 3.28
CA VAL A 65 7.22 -4.90 2.94
C VAL A 65 8.14 -5.09 1.73
N SER A 66 8.41 -6.34 1.39
CA SER A 66 9.25 -6.64 0.22
C SER A 66 8.46 -6.54 -1.08
N THR A 67 9.16 -6.42 -2.18
CA THR A 67 8.54 -6.42 -3.51
C THR A 67 7.78 -7.72 -3.76
N SER A 68 8.34 -8.83 -3.31
CA SER A 68 7.66 -10.14 -3.40
C SER A 68 6.34 -10.14 -2.65
N ALA A 69 6.32 -9.51 -1.47
CA ALA A 69 5.09 -9.42 -0.68
C ALA A 69 4.03 -8.59 -1.41
N VAL A 70 4.45 -7.50 -2.07
CA VAL A 70 3.54 -6.67 -2.85
C VAL A 70 2.92 -7.50 -3.98
N SER A 71 3.74 -8.27 -4.69
CA SER A 71 3.25 -9.15 -5.77
C SER A 71 2.24 -10.15 -5.25
N LYS A 72 2.50 -10.75 -4.10
CA LYS A 72 1.58 -11.71 -3.48
C LYS A 72 0.26 -11.06 -3.10
N ILE A 73 0.32 -9.87 -2.54
CA ILE A 73 -0.88 -9.11 -2.16
C ILE A 73 -1.74 -8.86 -3.40
N LEU A 74 -1.12 -8.38 -4.47
CA LEU A 74 -1.83 -8.09 -5.71
C LEU A 74 -2.44 -9.35 -6.33
N GLY A 75 -1.68 -10.43 -6.34
CA GLY A 75 -2.16 -11.71 -6.88
C GLY A 75 -3.35 -12.24 -6.12
N ARG A 76 -3.29 -12.14 -4.80
CA ARG A 76 -4.38 -12.61 -3.93
C ARG A 76 -5.64 -11.80 -4.15
N ARG A 77 -5.53 -10.49 -4.28
CA ARG A 77 -6.69 -9.63 -4.49
C ARG A 77 -7.30 -9.82 -5.88
N GLN A 78 -6.47 -10.08 -6.89
CA GLN A 78 -6.95 -10.36 -8.24
C GLN A 78 -7.72 -11.68 -8.28
N SER A 79 -7.25 -12.67 -7.55
CA SER A 79 -7.93 -13.97 -7.47
C SER A 79 -9.31 -13.82 -6.85
N ASN A 80 -9.46 -12.92 -5.89
CA ASN A 80 -10.72 -12.71 -5.19
C ASN A 80 -11.73 -11.92 -5.99
N SER A 81 -11.32 -11.27 -7.06
CA SER A 81 -12.20 -10.41 -7.84
C SER A 81 -12.90 -11.14 -9.00
N THR A 82 -12.66 -12.41 -9.17
CA THR A 82 -13.32 -13.20 -10.23
C THR A 82 -14.62 -13.86 -9.77
#